data_8fea049647d8ce1476ee4f3d98bcb6da
#
_entry.id   8fea049647d8ce1476ee4f3d98bcb6da
#
_cell.length_a   1.000
_cell.length_b   1.000
_cell.length_c   1.000
_cell.angle_alpha   90.00
_cell.angle_beta   90.00
_cell.angle_gamma   90.00
#
_symmetry.space_group_name_H-M   'P 1'
#
loop_
_entity.id
_entity.type
_entity.pdbx_description
1 polymer ?
#
loop_
_entity_poly.entity_id
_entity_poly.type
_entity_poly.pdbx_seq_one_letter_code
_entity_poly.pdbx_strand_id
1 'polypeptide(L)'
;MSLKMMPIVKVSASARIPTTLDLSQIESILASVDRESPQGKRDYAVLMIAVKLGIRTSDIRNLRPANFNWEQHLVSFTQVKTGEPITLPLPTDVGWAVIDYLKNGRPVSDAPEIFLRAVAPYVSLQNFDNILIKHMRKAGIPLDSIKHHGLHSLRHSLAT
;
A
#
# COMPACT_ATOMS: atom_id res chain seq x y z
N MET A 1 -1.19 -21.74 -25.96
CA MET A 1 -0.90 -21.24 -26.13
C MET A 1 -0.76 -20.49 -26.03
N SER A 2 -0.72 -20.45 -25.96
CA SER A 2 -0.39 -19.70 -25.95
C SER A 2 0.00 -19.03 -25.85
N LEU A 3 0.19 -19.00 -25.82
CA LEU A 3 0.70 -18.34 -25.86
C LEU A 3 0.96 -17.59 -25.89
N LYS A 4 0.85 -17.83 -25.79
CA LYS A 4 1.21 -17.08 -25.99
C LYS A 4 1.41 -16.30 -25.96
N MET A 5 1.39 -16.51 -25.89
CA MET A 5 1.74 -15.72 -26.03
C MET A 5 1.85 -14.93 -25.71
N MET A 6 1.93 -15.00 -25.46
CA MET A 6 2.24 -14.16 -25.26
C MET A 6 2.85 -13.55 -25.11
N PRO A 7 2.61 -13.33 -24.94
CA PRO A 7 3.87 -12.84 -24.54
C PRO A 7 4.70 -11.89 -25.29
N ILE A 8 4.67 -11.92 -26.34
CA ILE A 8 5.41 -11.11 -27.19
C ILE A 8 5.36 -9.66 -26.86
N VAL A 9 4.28 -9.30 -26.35
CA VAL A 9 4.09 -7.98 -25.82
C VAL A 9 5.15 -7.63 -24.84
N LYS A 10 5.66 -8.62 -24.19
CA LYS A 10 6.70 -8.42 -23.23
C LYS A 10 7.96 -7.91 -23.80
N VAL A 11 8.25 -8.27 -25.01
CA VAL A 11 9.47 -7.83 -25.64
C VAL A 11 9.52 -6.34 -25.70
N SER A 12 8.45 -5.73 -26.11
CA SER A 12 8.43 -4.30 -26.18
C SER A 12 8.53 -3.68 -24.79
N ALA A 13 7.94 -4.30 -23.81
CA ALA A 13 8.03 -3.80 -22.45
C ALA A 13 9.46 -3.91 -21.95
N SER A 14 10.17 -4.94 -22.30
CA SER A 14 11.51 -5.13 -21.80
C SER A 14 12.49 -4.12 -22.36
N ALA A 15 12.15 -3.49 -23.46
CA ALA A 15 13.01 -2.47 -24.03
C ALA A 15 12.91 -1.14 -23.29
N ARG A 16 12.02 -1.04 -22.32
CA ARG A 16 11.79 0.20 -21.59
C ARG A 16 12.29 0.08 -20.18
N ILE A 17 12.47 1.24 -19.54
CA ILE A 17 12.79 1.27 -18.12
C ILE A 17 11.61 0.72 -17.36
N PRO A 18 11.83 -0.23 -16.46
CA PRO A 18 10.72 -0.80 -15.67
C PRO A 18 10.02 0.27 -14.86
N THR A 19 8.71 0.17 -14.78
CA THR A 19 7.89 1.09 -13.98
C THR A 19 7.30 0.41 -12.75
N THR A 20 7.56 -0.89 -12.60
CA THR A 20 7.02 -1.66 -11.48
C THR A 20 8.14 -2.39 -10.76
N LEU A 21 7.87 -2.75 -9.53
CA LEU A 21 8.79 -3.53 -8.70
C LEU A 21 8.44 -5.00 -8.85
N ASP A 22 9.46 -5.87 -8.82
CA ASP A 22 9.19 -7.31 -8.83
C ASP A 22 8.86 -7.79 -7.43
N LEU A 23 8.43 -9.05 -7.33
CA LEU A 23 8.00 -9.61 -6.06
C LEU A 23 9.11 -9.60 -5.02
N SER A 24 10.33 -9.93 -5.41
CA SER A 24 11.42 -9.98 -4.44
C SER A 24 11.75 -8.58 -3.91
N GLN A 25 11.64 -7.56 -4.74
CA GLN A 25 11.84 -6.18 -4.30
C GLN A 25 10.74 -5.76 -3.32
N ILE A 26 9.50 -6.13 -3.61
CA ILE A 26 8.38 -5.83 -2.72
C ILE A 26 8.57 -6.51 -1.37
N GLU A 27 8.98 -7.77 -1.39
CA GLU A 27 9.25 -8.49 -0.15
C GLU A 27 10.37 -7.85 0.66
N SER A 28 11.41 -7.38 -0.01
CA SER A 28 12.50 -6.67 0.66
C SER A 28 12.03 -5.38 1.28
N ILE A 29 11.17 -4.65 0.60
CA ILE A 29 10.60 -3.41 1.13
C ILE A 29 9.80 -3.70 2.39
N LEU A 30 8.91 -4.69 2.33
CA LEU A 30 8.10 -5.04 3.49
C LEU A 30 8.96 -5.51 4.66
N ALA A 31 10.00 -6.28 4.38
CA ALA A 31 10.90 -6.77 5.43
C ALA A 31 11.74 -5.66 6.06
N SER A 32 11.93 -4.55 5.36
CA SER A 32 12.75 -3.44 5.87
C SER A 32 12.02 -2.58 6.90
N VAL A 33 10.71 -2.75 7.03
CA VAL A 33 9.91 -1.91 7.92
C VAL A 33 10.11 -2.32 9.37
N ASP A 34 10.40 -1.35 10.25
CA ASP A 34 10.50 -1.60 11.68
C ASP A 34 9.08 -1.66 12.27
N ARG A 35 8.56 -2.85 12.42
CA ARG A 35 7.19 -3.07 12.90
C ARG A 35 7.04 -2.92 14.40
N GLU A 36 8.14 -2.64 15.09
CA GLU A 36 8.08 -2.36 16.53
C GLU A 36 7.76 -0.91 16.82
N SER A 37 8.05 0.00 15.88
CA SER A 37 7.75 1.42 16.10
C SER A 37 6.33 1.75 15.66
N PRO A 38 5.69 2.74 16.29
CA PRO A 38 4.35 3.17 15.88
C PRO A 38 4.29 3.59 14.42
N GLN A 39 5.28 4.35 13.97
CA GLN A 39 5.31 4.80 12.58
C GLN A 39 5.53 3.64 11.62
N GLY A 40 6.35 2.67 12.02
CA GLY A 40 6.57 1.48 11.22
C GLY A 40 5.32 0.63 11.09
N LYS A 41 4.53 0.51 12.16
CA LYS A 41 3.26 -0.21 12.10
C LYS A 41 2.31 0.46 11.11
N ARG A 42 2.27 1.79 11.10
CA ARG A 42 1.48 2.54 10.14
C ARG A 42 1.95 2.26 8.71
N ASP A 43 3.24 2.42 8.49
CA ASP A 43 3.83 2.26 7.16
C ASP A 43 3.62 0.84 6.64
N TYR A 44 3.78 -0.15 7.50
CA TYR A 44 3.60 -1.55 7.11
C TYR A 44 2.15 -1.81 6.69
N ALA A 45 1.19 -1.30 7.45
CA ALA A 45 -0.23 -1.47 7.10
C ALA A 45 -0.56 -0.81 5.76
N VAL A 46 -0.05 0.41 5.53
CA VAL A 46 -0.27 1.11 4.27
C VAL A 46 0.32 0.31 3.10
N LEU A 47 1.56 -0.16 3.26
CA LEU A 47 2.22 -0.92 2.20
C LEU A 47 1.49 -2.23 1.92
N MET A 48 1.02 -2.91 2.96
CA MET A 48 0.27 -4.15 2.78
C MET A 48 -1.04 -3.91 2.03
N ILE A 49 -1.74 -2.84 2.34
CA ILE A 49 -2.97 -2.50 1.63
C ILE A 49 -2.67 -2.22 0.16
N ALA A 50 -1.63 -1.45 -0.11
CA ALA A 50 -1.27 -1.12 -1.48
C ALA A 50 -0.84 -2.36 -2.27
N VAL A 51 -0.04 -3.23 -1.64
CA VAL A 51 0.48 -4.43 -2.31
C VAL A 51 -0.60 -5.47 -2.52
N LYS A 52 -1.35 -5.78 -1.47
CA LYS A 52 -2.27 -6.92 -1.51
C LYS A 52 -3.65 -6.58 -2.06
N LEU A 53 -4.10 -5.35 -1.88
CA LEU A 53 -5.44 -4.95 -2.30
C LEU A 53 -5.44 -4.02 -3.50
N GLY A 54 -4.32 -3.40 -3.80
CA GLY A 54 -4.23 -2.50 -4.95
C GLY A 54 -5.08 -1.25 -4.82
N ILE A 55 -5.35 -0.80 -3.60
CA ILE A 55 -6.17 0.37 -3.37
C ILE A 55 -5.37 1.64 -3.67
N ARG A 56 -6.01 2.61 -4.32
CA ARG A 56 -5.36 3.87 -4.67
C ARG A 56 -5.05 4.69 -3.42
N THR A 57 -4.00 5.49 -3.50
CA THR A 57 -3.57 6.35 -2.39
C THR A 57 -4.69 7.23 -1.86
N SER A 58 -5.46 7.84 -2.76
CA SER A 58 -6.57 8.70 -2.35
C SER A 58 -7.61 7.94 -1.54
N ASP A 59 -7.81 6.66 -1.85
CA ASP A 59 -8.76 5.84 -1.13
C ASP A 59 -8.20 5.35 0.19
N ILE A 60 -6.90 5.00 0.22
CA ILE A 60 -6.24 4.63 1.47
C ILE A 60 -6.30 5.79 2.47
N ARG A 61 -6.08 7.01 1.97
CA ARG A 61 -6.11 8.21 2.81
C ARG A 61 -7.44 8.37 3.53
N ASN A 62 -8.52 7.98 2.89
CA ASN A 62 -9.86 8.18 3.42
C ASN A 62 -10.41 6.98 4.18
N LEU A 63 -9.64 5.90 4.30
CA LEU A 63 -10.11 4.73 5.03
C LEU A 63 -10.38 5.04 6.49
N ARG A 64 -11.49 4.53 6.98
CA ARG A 64 -11.92 4.67 8.38
C ARG A 64 -12.17 3.29 8.96
N PRO A 65 -12.15 3.15 10.29
CA PRO A 65 -12.43 1.83 10.89
C PRO A 65 -13.74 1.22 10.42
N ALA A 66 -14.77 2.05 10.18
CA ALA A 66 -16.07 1.57 9.75
C ALA A 66 -16.05 0.93 8.36
N ASN A 67 -15.00 1.18 7.58
CA ASN A 67 -14.89 0.54 6.26
C ASN A 67 -14.53 -0.94 6.35
N PHE A 68 -14.09 -1.41 7.52
CA PHE A 68 -13.64 -2.78 7.70
C PHE A 68 -14.70 -3.62 8.38
N ASN A 69 -15.04 -4.76 7.76
CA ASN A 69 -15.88 -5.77 8.38
C ASN A 69 -14.97 -6.92 8.80
N TRP A 70 -14.58 -6.90 10.07
CA TRP A 70 -13.62 -7.88 10.58
C TRP A 70 -14.17 -9.30 10.61
N GLU A 71 -15.46 -9.42 10.85
CA GLU A 71 -16.11 -10.73 10.93
C GLU A 71 -16.18 -11.42 9.57
N GLN A 72 -16.48 -10.66 8.55
CA GLN A 72 -16.62 -11.23 7.20
C GLN A 72 -15.38 -11.09 6.36
N HIS A 73 -14.33 -10.48 6.91
CA HIS A 73 -13.05 -10.28 6.20
C HIS A 73 -13.25 -9.49 4.91
N LEU A 74 -13.92 -8.35 5.03
CA LEU A 74 -14.18 -7.46 3.90
C LEU A 74 -13.77 -6.03 4.22
N VAL A 75 -13.38 -5.29 3.20
CA VAL A 75 -13.19 -3.85 3.29
C VAL A 75 -14.03 -3.21 2.18
N SER A 76 -14.82 -2.21 2.55
CA SER A 76 -15.73 -1.53 1.62
C SER A 76 -15.54 -0.03 1.70
N PHE A 77 -15.46 0.61 0.56
CA PHE A 77 -15.28 2.05 0.50
C PHE A 77 -15.79 2.57 -0.83
N THR A 78 -16.02 3.88 -0.91
CA THR A 78 -16.39 4.54 -2.16
C THR A 78 -15.14 5.17 -2.76
N GLN A 79 -14.84 4.82 -4.00
CA GLN A 79 -13.64 5.34 -4.67
C GLN A 79 -13.77 6.83 -4.89
N VAL A 80 -12.71 7.56 -4.53
CA VAL A 80 -12.69 9.01 -4.71
C VAL A 80 -12.76 9.37 -6.19
N LYS A 81 -12.00 8.66 -7.00
CA LYS A 81 -11.86 8.99 -8.42
C LYS A 81 -13.14 8.73 -9.22
N THR A 82 -13.86 7.67 -8.93
CA THR A 82 -14.99 7.24 -9.75
C THR A 82 -16.35 7.41 -9.07
N GLY A 83 -16.36 7.54 -7.74
CA GLY A 83 -17.60 7.56 -6.98
C GLY A 83 -18.25 6.20 -6.84
N GLU A 84 -17.60 5.15 -7.30
CA GLU A 84 -18.17 3.81 -7.26
C GLU A 84 -17.88 3.11 -5.94
N PRO A 85 -18.86 2.41 -5.37
CA PRO A 85 -18.62 1.62 -4.18
C PRO A 85 -17.85 0.34 -4.55
N ILE A 86 -16.89 -0.01 -3.72
CA ILE A 86 -16.04 -1.18 -3.92
C ILE A 86 -16.03 -1.98 -2.63
N THR A 87 -16.14 -3.31 -2.76
CA THR A 87 -15.94 -4.23 -1.65
C THR A 87 -14.89 -5.24 -2.06
N LEU A 88 -13.87 -5.38 -1.23
CA LEU A 88 -12.75 -6.28 -1.51
C LEU A 88 -12.59 -7.27 -0.37
N PRO A 89 -12.15 -8.50 -0.67
CA PRO A 89 -11.77 -9.41 0.41
C PRO A 89 -10.57 -8.85 1.15
N LEU A 90 -10.57 -9.02 2.47
CA LEU A 90 -9.49 -8.55 3.33
C LEU A 90 -8.64 -9.74 3.74
N PRO A 91 -7.45 -9.90 3.18
CA PRO A 91 -6.57 -11.00 3.60
C PRO A 91 -6.21 -10.87 5.07
N THR A 92 -6.04 -11.99 5.73
CA THR A 92 -5.76 -12.03 7.17
C THR A 92 -4.53 -11.23 7.55
N ASP A 93 -3.46 -11.33 6.77
CA ASP A 93 -2.22 -10.61 7.06
C ASP A 93 -2.40 -9.10 6.95
N VAL A 94 -3.19 -8.64 5.98
CA VAL A 94 -3.50 -7.21 5.85
C VAL A 94 -4.33 -6.74 7.04
N GLY A 95 -5.34 -7.53 7.40
CA GLY A 95 -6.19 -7.20 8.54
C GLY A 95 -5.40 -7.07 9.83
N TRP A 96 -4.51 -8.03 10.09
CA TRP A 96 -3.67 -7.96 11.30
C TRP A 96 -2.74 -6.77 11.30
N ALA A 97 -2.20 -6.38 10.14
CA ALA A 97 -1.33 -5.21 10.05
C ALA A 97 -2.11 -3.94 10.43
N VAL A 98 -3.35 -3.82 9.95
CA VAL A 98 -4.19 -2.66 10.26
C VAL A 98 -4.55 -2.65 11.75
N ILE A 99 -4.93 -3.81 12.30
CA ILE A 99 -5.28 -3.92 13.71
C ILE A 99 -4.09 -3.57 14.60
N ASP A 100 -2.90 -4.06 14.24
CA ASP A 100 -1.70 -3.76 15.00
C ASP A 100 -1.44 -2.26 15.07
N TYR A 101 -1.60 -1.57 13.94
CA TYR A 101 -1.46 -0.11 13.96
C TYR A 101 -2.54 0.55 14.79
N LEU A 102 -3.79 0.14 14.62
CA LEU A 102 -4.90 0.73 15.37
C LEU A 102 -4.73 0.60 16.87
N LYS A 103 -4.24 -0.55 17.33
CA LYS A 103 -4.11 -0.82 18.75
C LYS A 103 -2.80 -0.34 19.33
N ASN A 104 -1.72 -0.42 18.59
CA ASN A 104 -0.38 -0.27 19.15
C ASN A 104 0.45 0.83 18.52
N GLY A 105 -0.06 1.53 17.51
CA GLY A 105 0.72 2.56 16.83
C GLY A 105 0.01 3.86 16.60
N ARG A 106 -1.30 3.82 16.38
CA ARG A 106 -2.05 5.01 16.03
C ARG A 106 -2.11 5.97 17.22
N PRO A 107 -1.72 7.25 17.02
CA PRO A 107 -1.83 8.21 18.12
C PRO A 107 -3.28 8.50 18.48
N VAL A 108 -3.51 8.96 19.71
CA VAL A 108 -4.84 9.38 20.13
C VAL A 108 -5.19 10.64 19.36
N SER A 109 -6.35 10.64 18.70
CA SER A 109 -6.73 11.74 17.83
C SER A 109 -8.24 11.69 17.59
N ASP A 110 -8.83 12.85 17.34
CA ASP A 110 -10.24 12.94 16.95
C ASP A 110 -10.43 12.75 15.46
N ALA A 111 -9.34 12.62 14.70
CA ALA A 111 -9.43 12.41 13.25
C ALA A 111 -10.11 11.09 12.95
N PRO A 112 -11.07 11.06 12.00
CA PRO A 112 -11.80 9.83 11.71
C PRO A 112 -11.01 8.83 10.87
N GLU A 113 -10.00 9.29 10.15
CA GLU A 113 -9.22 8.41 9.27
C GLU A 113 -8.30 7.49 10.08
N ILE A 114 -8.00 6.33 9.52
CA ILE A 114 -7.12 5.38 10.19
C ILE A 114 -5.68 5.87 10.21
N PHE A 115 -5.17 6.31 9.05
CA PHE A 115 -3.74 6.60 8.91
C PHE A 115 -3.46 8.08 9.18
N LEU A 116 -2.68 8.33 10.21
CA LEU A 116 -2.40 9.67 10.71
C LEU A 116 -0.93 9.99 10.63
N ARG A 117 -0.64 11.30 10.71
CA ARG A 117 0.74 11.77 10.86
C ARG A 117 1.31 11.23 12.16
N ALA A 118 2.59 10.97 12.17
CA ALA A 118 3.27 10.48 13.35
C ALA A 118 3.69 11.61 14.30
N VAL A 119 3.49 12.87 13.89
CA VAL A 119 3.83 14.05 14.69
C VAL A 119 2.61 14.94 14.82
N ALA A 120 2.56 15.69 15.90
CA ALA A 120 1.44 16.59 16.15
C ALA A 120 1.39 17.72 15.11
N PRO A 121 0.21 18.16 14.71
CA PRO A 121 -1.09 17.60 15.10
C PRO A 121 -1.33 16.26 14.40
N TYR A 122 -1.89 15.31 15.13
CA TYR A 122 -2.09 13.96 14.63
C TYR A 122 -3.34 13.92 13.76
N VAL A 123 -3.23 14.47 12.57
CA VAL A 123 -4.32 14.52 11.60
C VAL A 123 -4.03 13.55 10.47
N SER A 124 -4.98 13.42 9.56
CA SER A 124 -4.87 12.48 8.45
C SER A 124 -3.55 12.63 7.70
N LEU A 125 -2.93 11.51 7.42
CA LEU A 125 -1.70 11.50 6.63
C LEU A 125 -2.04 11.86 5.19
N GLN A 126 -1.29 12.80 4.62
CA GLN A 126 -1.56 13.28 3.27
C GLN A 126 -0.57 12.78 2.24
N ASN A 127 0.69 12.65 2.61
CA ASN A 127 1.73 12.26 1.66
C ASN A 127 2.15 10.81 1.91
N PHE A 128 1.63 9.90 1.10
CA PHE A 128 1.93 8.48 1.21
C PHE A 128 3.14 8.05 0.39
N ASP A 129 3.54 8.87 -0.58
CA ASP A 129 4.64 8.49 -1.46
C ASP A 129 5.96 8.37 -0.70
N ASN A 130 6.14 9.20 0.32
CA ASN A 130 7.34 9.14 1.15
C ASN A 130 7.51 7.81 1.87
N ILE A 131 6.41 7.12 2.13
CA ILE A 131 6.47 5.80 2.77
C ILE A 131 7.25 4.83 1.88
N LEU A 132 6.87 4.76 0.62
CA LEU A 132 7.54 3.87 -0.32
C LEU A 132 9.01 4.25 -0.48
N ILE A 133 9.29 5.52 -0.69
CA ILE A 133 10.65 6.00 -0.90
C ILE A 133 11.54 5.66 0.30
N LYS A 134 11.05 5.91 1.50
CA LYS A 134 11.81 5.63 2.71
C LYS A 134 12.18 4.16 2.83
N HIS A 135 11.23 3.29 2.59
CA HIS A 135 11.47 1.86 2.77
C HIS A 135 12.20 1.24 1.59
N MET A 136 12.11 1.81 0.39
CA MET A 136 12.99 1.42 -0.69
C MET A 136 14.45 1.70 -0.33
N ARG A 137 14.72 2.87 0.23
CA ARG A 137 16.08 3.21 0.65
C ARG A 137 16.58 2.25 1.73
N LYS A 138 15.75 1.94 2.70
CA LYS A 138 16.13 0.99 3.76
C LYS A 138 16.40 -0.40 3.20
N ALA A 139 15.68 -0.79 2.19
CA ALA A 139 15.85 -2.10 1.57
C ALA A 139 17.00 -2.14 0.56
N GLY A 140 17.63 -1.00 0.31
CA GLY A 140 18.73 -0.93 -0.65
C GLY A 140 18.28 -0.99 -2.11
N ILE A 141 17.03 -0.64 -2.38
CA ILE A 141 16.51 -0.66 -3.74
C ILE A 141 16.65 0.73 -4.34
N PRO A 142 17.35 0.86 -5.49
CA PRO A 142 17.53 2.17 -6.10
C PRO A 142 16.21 2.82 -6.50
N LEU A 143 16.09 4.11 -6.27
CA LEU A 143 14.86 4.83 -6.59
C LEU A 143 14.58 4.88 -8.08
N ASP A 144 15.62 4.80 -8.90
CA ASP A 144 15.44 4.78 -10.34
C ASP A 144 14.99 3.41 -10.86
N SER A 145 14.78 2.44 -9.97
CA SER A 145 14.22 1.15 -10.35
C SER A 145 12.79 1.29 -10.87
N ILE A 146 12.11 2.38 -10.50
CA ILE A 146 10.75 2.64 -10.96
C ILE A 146 10.67 4.04 -11.55
N LYS A 147 9.77 4.19 -12.49
CA LYS A 147 9.59 5.46 -13.18
C LYS A 147 8.92 6.50 -12.28
N HIS A 148 7.96 6.07 -11.49
CA HIS A 148 7.24 6.94 -10.57
C HIS A 148 7.39 6.37 -9.17
N HIS A 149 7.74 7.21 -8.22
CA HIS A 149 8.09 6.77 -6.86
C HIS A 149 6.92 6.78 -5.89
N GLY A 150 5.69 6.69 -6.40
CA GLY A 150 4.52 6.68 -5.54
C GLY A 150 4.01 5.28 -5.27
N LEU A 151 3.06 5.18 -4.35
CA LEU A 151 2.47 3.89 -4.00
C LEU A 151 1.80 3.20 -5.18
N HIS A 152 1.38 3.95 -6.18
CA HIS A 152 0.77 3.36 -7.36
C HIS A 152 1.73 2.39 -8.08
N SER A 153 3.02 2.51 -7.85
CA SER A 153 3.99 1.56 -8.41
C SER A 153 3.77 0.16 -7.87
N LEU A 154 3.32 0.05 -6.63
CA LEU A 154 3.00 -1.25 -6.02
C LEU A 154 1.73 -1.84 -6.65
N ARG A 155 0.74 -0.99 -6.94
CA ARG A 155 -0.47 -1.45 -7.62
C ARG A 155 -0.13 -2.03 -8.99
N HIS A 156 0.72 -1.32 -9.73
CA HIS A 156 1.14 -1.78 -11.05
C HIS A 156 1.86 -3.13 -10.96
N SER A 157 2.65 -3.32 -9.92
CA SER A 157 3.35 -4.59 -9.72
C SER A 157 2.38 -5.74 -9.54
N LEU A 158 1.29 -5.52 -8.82
CA LEU A 158 0.28 -6.55 -8.64
C LEU A 158 -0.51 -6.82 -9.92
N ALA A 159 -0.69 -5.80 -10.74
CA ALA A 159 -1.46 -5.94 -11.96
C ALA A 159 -0.73 -6.77 -13.01
N THR A 160 0.55 -6.93 -12.86
CA THR A 160 1.31 -7.77 -13.77
C THR A 160 1.53 -9.16 -13.21
#